data_0735548e36c6ada846ae303687863489
#
_entry.id   0735548e36c6ada846ae303687863489
#
_cell.length_a   1.000
_cell.length_b   1.000
_cell.length_c   1.000
_cell.angle_alpha   90.00
_cell.angle_beta   90.00
_cell.angle_gamma   90.00
#
_symmetry.space_group_name_H-M   'P 1'
#
loop_
_entity.id
_entity.type
_entity.pdbx_description
1 polymer ?
#
loop_
_entity_poly.entity_id
_entity_poly.type
_entity_poly.pdbx_seq_one_letter_code
_entity_poly.pdbx_strand_id
1 'polypeptide(L)'
;GLISWACGVTLGSGQWKARATKINPISTIEKAPIGALVWMQGHIGVYTGMKNGHPYYVAADGSAYGVREVPLRCNKFTHWLLVEDVFQYEMRDDEVVEKCKMIINGKEHTVERILKDGINYIKIRDVADAIGYDVTSKGNVAVLTKK
;
A
#
# COMPACT_ATOMS: atom_id res chain seq x y z
N GLY A 1 9.38 -1.52 -24.17
CA GLY A 1 8.03 -1.31 -23.61
C GLY A 1 7.98 -0.12 -22.67
N LEU A 2 6.80 0.14 -22.04
CA LEU A 2 6.56 1.31 -21.17
C LEU A 2 7.61 1.51 -20.09
N ILE A 3 7.94 0.45 -19.34
CA ILE A 3 8.91 0.50 -18.23
C ILE A 3 10.30 0.91 -18.75
N SER A 4 10.76 0.26 -19.82
CA SER A 4 12.06 0.56 -20.42
C SER A 4 12.15 2.00 -20.92
N TRP A 5 11.07 2.52 -21.49
CA TRP A 5 10.98 3.91 -21.91
C TRP A 5 11.05 4.87 -20.72
N ALA A 6 10.34 4.57 -19.63
CA ALA A 6 10.25 5.45 -18.47
C ALA A 6 11.57 5.53 -17.67
N CYS A 7 12.34 4.43 -17.57
CA CYS A 7 13.57 4.39 -16.77
C CYS A 7 14.87 4.36 -17.59
N GLY A 8 14.79 4.36 -18.94
CA GLY A 8 15.96 4.30 -19.82
C GLY A 8 16.69 2.93 -19.85
N VAL A 9 16.16 1.91 -19.18
CA VAL A 9 16.75 0.56 -19.13
C VAL A 9 15.96 -0.38 -20.02
N THR A 10 16.56 -0.80 -21.14
CA THR A 10 15.88 -1.66 -22.13
C THR A 10 15.98 -3.14 -21.76
N LEU A 11 14.90 -3.69 -21.21
CA LEU A 11 14.77 -5.10 -20.83
C LEU A 11 13.40 -5.66 -21.28
N GLY A 12 13.40 -6.96 -21.64
CA GLY A 12 12.16 -7.72 -21.83
C GLY A 12 11.53 -8.12 -20.49
N SER A 13 10.27 -8.59 -20.53
CA SER A 13 9.53 -8.97 -19.30
C SER A 13 10.24 -10.05 -18.48
N GLY A 14 10.85 -11.04 -19.13
CA GLY A 14 11.64 -12.08 -18.45
C GLY A 14 12.92 -11.54 -17.80
N GLN A 15 13.58 -10.59 -18.44
CA GLN A 15 14.80 -9.96 -17.91
C GLN A 15 14.48 -9.05 -16.70
N TRP A 16 13.35 -8.36 -16.70
CA TRP A 16 12.85 -7.62 -15.53
C TRP A 16 12.62 -8.55 -14.35
N LYS A 17 12.02 -9.74 -14.59
CA LYS A 17 11.85 -10.73 -13.53
C LYS A 17 13.17 -11.26 -13.00
N ALA A 18 14.13 -11.53 -13.88
CA ALA A 18 15.46 -12.00 -13.49
C ALA A 18 16.27 -10.95 -12.69
N ARG A 19 16.01 -9.66 -12.92
CA ARG A 19 16.62 -8.55 -12.20
C ARG A 19 15.92 -8.20 -10.88
N ALA A 20 14.76 -8.78 -10.62
CA ALA A 20 13.99 -8.45 -9.44
C ALA A 20 14.74 -8.79 -8.14
N THR A 21 14.76 -7.84 -7.21
CA THR A 21 15.32 -8.00 -5.86
C THR A 21 14.35 -8.72 -4.92
N LYS A 22 13.05 -8.58 -5.20
CA LYS A 22 11.97 -9.31 -4.51
C LYS A 22 10.93 -9.79 -5.51
N ILE A 23 10.48 -11.02 -5.33
CA ILE A 23 9.43 -11.67 -6.16
C ILE A 23 8.38 -12.22 -5.22
N ASN A 24 7.15 -11.76 -5.38
CA ASN A 24 6.03 -12.14 -4.53
C ASN A 24 4.84 -12.62 -5.37
N PRO A 25 4.00 -13.52 -4.84
CA PRO A 25 2.80 -13.96 -5.55
C PRO A 25 1.80 -12.81 -5.71
N ILE A 26 1.12 -12.76 -6.85
CA ILE A 26 0.16 -11.68 -7.17
C ILE A 26 -1.00 -11.59 -6.17
N SER A 27 -1.33 -12.68 -5.50
CA SER A 27 -2.36 -12.71 -4.44
C SER A 27 -2.06 -11.79 -3.25
N THR A 28 -0.82 -11.35 -3.11
CA THR A 28 -0.38 -10.43 -2.06
C THR A 28 -0.15 -9.00 -2.57
N ILE A 29 -0.74 -8.64 -3.71
CA ILE A 29 -0.52 -7.33 -4.38
C ILE A 29 -0.92 -6.13 -3.49
N GLU A 30 -1.83 -6.31 -2.58
CA GLU A 30 -2.25 -5.28 -1.63
C GLU A 30 -1.10 -4.76 -0.76
N LYS A 31 -0.07 -5.61 -0.54
CA LYS A 31 1.16 -5.28 0.20
C LYS A 31 2.24 -4.64 -0.67
N ALA A 32 2.03 -4.61 -1.98
CA ALA A 32 3.01 -4.03 -2.89
C ALA A 32 3.01 -2.50 -2.82
N PRO A 33 4.18 -1.85 -2.85
CA PRO A 33 4.24 -0.41 -3.02
C PRO A 33 3.72 0.00 -4.41
N ILE A 34 3.20 1.21 -4.52
CA ILE A 34 2.88 1.79 -5.84
C ILE A 34 4.19 1.88 -6.64
N GLY A 35 4.15 1.53 -7.93
CA GLY A 35 5.33 1.42 -8.77
C GLY A 35 5.94 0.01 -8.82
N ALA A 36 5.51 -0.94 -7.97
CA ALA A 36 5.90 -2.34 -8.11
C ALA A 36 5.53 -2.88 -9.49
N LEU A 37 6.37 -3.73 -10.07
CA LEU A 37 6.09 -4.31 -11.37
C LEU A 37 5.15 -5.51 -11.20
N VAL A 38 4.09 -5.59 -12.00
CA VAL A 38 3.23 -6.78 -12.11
C VAL A 38 3.64 -7.60 -13.33
N TRP A 39 3.83 -8.90 -13.13
CA TRP A 39 4.48 -9.75 -14.11
C TRP A 39 3.70 -11.05 -14.43
N MET A 40 3.67 -11.40 -15.69
CA MET A 40 3.35 -12.73 -16.20
C MET A 40 4.29 -13.07 -17.35
N GLN A 41 4.32 -14.33 -17.78
CA GLN A 41 5.14 -14.73 -18.91
C GLN A 41 4.75 -13.91 -20.16
N GLY A 42 5.72 -13.21 -20.74
CA GLY A 42 5.56 -12.39 -21.94
C GLY A 42 4.96 -11.00 -21.73
N HIS A 43 4.52 -10.64 -20.52
CA HIS A 43 3.93 -9.33 -20.25
C HIS A 43 4.32 -8.77 -18.89
N ILE A 44 4.38 -7.42 -18.79
CA ILE A 44 4.74 -6.72 -17.58
C ILE A 44 4.04 -5.35 -17.55
N GLY A 45 3.63 -4.93 -16.36
CA GLY A 45 3.04 -3.62 -16.09
C GLY A 45 3.56 -3.02 -14.81
N VAL A 46 3.05 -1.85 -14.45
CA VAL A 46 3.37 -1.13 -13.22
C VAL A 46 2.12 -1.01 -12.36
N TYR A 47 2.18 -1.45 -11.13
CA TYR A 47 1.09 -1.34 -10.17
C TYR A 47 0.86 0.12 -9.78
N THR A 48 -0.37 0.59 -9.90
CA THR A 48 -0.76 1.98 -9.64
C THR A 48 -1.57 2.14 -8.34
N GLY A 49 -1.75 1.05 -7.60
CA GLY A 49 -2.44 1.09 -6.31
C GLY A 49 -3.84 0.50 -6.35
N MET A 50 -4.55 0.68 -5.22
CA MET A 50 -5.94 0.27 -5.04
C MET A 50 -6.88 1.42 -5.43
N LYS A 51 -7.91 1.11 -6.23
CA LYS A 51 -9.01 2.04 -6.56
C LYS A 51 -10.34 1.35 -6.34
N ASN A 52 -11.20 1.93 -5.50
CA ASN A 52 -12.50 1.34 -5.13
C ASN A 52 -12.40 -0.13 -4.66
N GLY A 53 -11.38 -0.45 -3.85
CA GLY A 53 -11.15 -1.80 -3.33
C GLY A 53 -10.56 -2.80 -4.33
N HIS A 54 -10.14 -2.37 -5.53
CA HIS A 54 -9.54 -3.22 -6.55
C HIS A 54 -8.13 -2.74 -6.94
N PRO A 55 -7.16 -3.65 -7.15
CA PRO A 55 -5.84 -3.30 -7.64
C PRO A 55 -5.87 -2.92 -9.13
N TYR A 56 -5.09 -1.88 -9.47
CA TYR A 56 -4.93 -1.36 -10.83
C TYR A 56 -3.46 -1.40 -11.26
N TYR A 57 -3.25 -1.44 -12.55
CA TYR A 57 -1.92 -1.35 -13.15
C TYR A 57 -1.96 -0.55 -14.46
N VAL A 58 -0.81 -0.03 -14.86
CA VAL A 58 -0.59 0.56 -16.18
C VAL A 58 0.39 -0.29 -16.98
N ALA A 59 0.09 -0.54 -18.24
CA ALA A 59 0.99 -1.25 -19.15
C ALA A 59 0.78 -0.82 -20.60
N ALA A 60 1.73 -1.16 -21.46
CA ALA A 60 1.57 -1.13 -22.92
C ALA A 60 0.92 -2.45 -23.36
N ASP A 61 -0.38 -2.43 -23.61
CA ASP A 61 -1.21 -3.59 -23.91
C ASP A 61 -1.31 -3.88 -25.42
N GLY A 62 -0.23 -3.62 -26.15
CA GLY A 62 -0.14 -3.84 -27.60
C GLY A 62 -0.68 -2.67 -28.43
N SER A 63 -0.51 -2.76 -29.74
CA SER A 63 -0.81 -1.66 -30.67
C SER A 63 -2.31 -1.31 -30.74
N ALA A 64 -3.17 -2.27 -30.46
CA ALA A 64 -4.62 -2.08 -30.48
C ALA A 64 -5.14 -1.25 -29.29
N TYR A 65 -4.42 -1.28 -28.14
CA TYR A 65 -4.89 -0.65 -26.90
C TYR A 65 -3.96 0.45 -26.37
N GLY A 66 -2.73 0.50 -26.87
CA GLY A 66 -1.74 1.47 -26.42
C GLY A 66 -1.34 1.31 -24.95
N VAL A 67 -0.98 2.43 -24.33
CA VAL A 67 -0.71 2.50 -22.89
C VAL A 67 -2.00 2.82 -22.17
N ARG A 68 -2.40 1.97 -21.23
CA ARG A 68 -3.63 2.17 -20.46
C ARG A 68 -3.51 1.71 -19.02
N GLU A 69 -4.32 2.31 -18.17
CA GLU A 69 -4.51 1.89 -16.80
C GLU A 69 -5.82 1.11 -16.68
N VAL A 70 -5.75 -0.11 -16.17
CA VAL A 70 -6.91 -1.00 -16.04
C VAL A 70 -6.84 -1.82 -14.74
N PRO A 71 -7.99 -2.39 -14.28
CA PRO A 71 -7.98 -3.29 -13.15
C PRO A 71 -7.06 -4.50 -13.39
N LEU A 72 -6.38 -4.95 -12.33
CA LEU A 72 -5.42 -6.07 -12.40
C LEU A 72 -6.06 -7.35 -12.97
N ARG A 73 -7.37 -7.56 -12.72
CA ARG A 73 -8.14 -8.72 -13.24
C ARG A 73 -8.23 -8.79 -14.77
N CYS A 74 -7.89 -7.70 -15.47
CA CYS A 74 -7.89 -7.69 -16.94
C CYS A 74 -6.77 -8.54 -17.55
N ASN A 75 -5.76 -8.91 -16.75
CA ASN A 75 -4.66 -9.80 -17.16
C ASN A 75 -4.39 -10.87 -16.10
N LYS A 76 -3.70 -11.95 -16.51
CA LYS A 76 -3.40 -13.11 -15.66
C LYS A 76 -2.00 -12.98 -15.03
N PHE A 77 -1.69 -11.86 -14.42
CA PHE A 77 -0.44 -11.69 -13.71
C PHE A 77 -0.29 -12.75 -12.62
N THR A 78 0.93 -13.22 -12.41
CA THR A 78 1.26 -14.28 -11.47
C THR A 78 2.08 -13.78 -10.29
N HIS A 79 2.86 -12.73 -10.52
CA HIS A 79 3.77 -12.16 -9.51
C HIS A 79 3.74 -10.63 -9.54
N TRP A 80 4.14 -10.04 -8.43
CA TRP A 80 4.62 -8.67 -8.40
C TRP A 80 6.09 -8.65 -7.95
N LEU A 81 6.85 -7.68 -8.46
CA LEU A 81 8.29 -7.63 -8.37
C LEU A 81 8.75 -6.27 -7.85
N LEU A 82 9.84 -6.25 -7.08
CA LEU A 82 10.62 -5.05 -6.82
C LEU A 82 11.97 -5.15 -7.52
N VAL A 83 12.44 -4.03 -8.08
CA VAL A 83 13.73 -3.90 -8.76
C VAL A 83 14.43 -2.69 -8.14
N GLU A 84 14.90 -2.87 -6.90
CA GLU A 84 15.38 -1.81 -6.00
C GLU A 84 16.69 -1.17 -6.47
N ASP A 85 17.40 -1.80 -7.40
CA ASP A 85 18.60 -1.24 -8.06
C ASP A 85 18.25 -0.26 -9.21
N VAL A 86 16.99 -0.19 -9.62
CA VAL A 86 16.50 0.72 -10.67
C VAL A 86 15.45 1.70 -10.12
N PHE A 87 14.58 1.25 -9.21
CA PHE A 87 13.46 2.01 -8.69
C PHE A 87 13.56 2.18 -7.19
N GLN A 88 13.26 3.37 -6.71
CA GLN A 88 13.00 3.63 -5.30
C GLN A 88 11.49 3.46 -5.05
N TYR A 89 11.15 2.67 -4.05
CA TYR A 89 9.76 2.43 -3.66
C TYR A 89 9.48 3.09 -2.32
N GLU A 90 8.46 3.91 -2.27
CA GLU A 90 7.85 4.28 -1.01
C GLU A 90 7.08 3.06 -0.51
N MET A 91 7.67 2.32 0.43
CA MET A 91 6.95 1.26 1.11
C MET A 91 5.79 1.93 1.83
N ARG A 92 4.57 1.50 1.55
CA ARG A 92 3.47 1.77 2.46
C ARG A 92 3.90 1.13 3.78
N ASP A 93 4.16 1.96 4.78
CA ASP A 93 4.01 1.50 6.14
C ASP A 93 2.55 1.07 6.23
N ASP A 94 2.27 -0.23 6.11
CA ASP A 94 0.99 -0.77 6.50
C ASP A 94 0.88 -0.42 7.97
N GLU A 95 0.15 0.66 8.25
CA GLU A 95 -0.13 1.10 9.61
C GLU A 95 -0.95 -0.02 10.25
N VAL A 96 -0.24 -0.99 10.84
CA VAL A 96 -0.89 -2.10 11.50
C VAL A 96 -1.55 -1.56 12.76
N VAL A 97 -2.88 -1.46 12.70
CA VAL A 97 -3.67 -1.14 13.88
C VAL A 97 -3.69 -2.36 14.77
N GLU A 98 -3.08 -2.27 15.93
CA GLU A 98 -3.05 -3.34 16.90
C GLU A 98 -3.75 -2.92 18.21
N LYS A 99 -4.36 -3.88 18.90
CA LYS A 99 -4.91 -3.66 20.23
C LYS A 99 -3.81 -3.81 21.27
N CYS A 100 -3.66 -2.81 22.12
CA CYS A 100 -2.74 -2.85 23.25
C CYS A 100 -3.44 -2.42 24.54
N LYS A 101 -2.80 -2.72 25.66
CA LYS A 101 -3.26 -2.28 26.97
C LYS A 101 -2.59 -0.96 27.33
N MET A 102 -3.37 -0.04 27.90
CA MET A 102 -2.92 1.24 28.41
C MET A 102 -3.49 1.45 29.82
N ILE A 103 -2.68 1.97 30.73
CA ILE A 103 -3.14 2.35 32.08
C ILE A 103 -3.49 3.85 32.05
N ILE A 104 -4.75 4.17 32.33
CA ILE A 104 -5.26 5.54 32.42
C ILE A 104 -5.90 5.73 33.79
N ASN A 105 -5.41 6.70 34.57
CA ASN A 105 -5.88 6.93 35.96
C ASN A 105 -5.87 5.67 36.83
N GLY A 106 -4.83 4.83 36.67
CA GLY A 106 -4.68 3.59 37.43
C GLY A 106 -5.57 2.42 37.01
N LYS A 107 -6.36 2.58 35.95
CA LYS A 107 -7.20 1.52 35.36
C LYS A 107 -6.67 1.08 34.03
N GLU A 108 -6.72 -0.23 33.76
CA GLU A 108 -6.33 -0.83 32.48
C GLU A 108 -7.45 -0.67 31.45
N HIS A 109 -7.12 -0.14 30.27
CA HIS A 109 -7.99 0.01 29.12
C HIS A 109 -7.36 -0.66 27.90
N THR A 110 -8.19 -1.23 27.02
CA THR A 110 -7.76 -1.72 25.72
C THR A 110 -7.95 -0.59 24.71
N VAL A 111 -6.88 -0.21 24.02
CA VAL A 111 -6.90 0.87 23.00
C VAL A 111 -6.35 0.35 21.68
N GLU A 112 -6.75 0.97 20.58
CA GLU A 112 -6.15 0.73 19.27
C GLU A 112 -4.98 1.68 19.05
N ARG A 113 -3.84 1.12 18.63
CA ARG A 113 -2.63 1.90 18.33
C ARG A 113 -2.03 1.52 17.00
N ILE A 114 -1.24 2.43 16.45
CA ILE A 114 -0.28 2.22 15.37
C ILE A 114 1.10 2.49 15.95
N LEU A 115 2.03 1.55 15.83
CA LEU A 115 3.43 1.76 16.19
C LEU A 115 4.20 2.09 14.91
N LYS A 116 4.70 3.33 14.82
CA LYS A 116 5.48 3.82 13.67
C LYS A 116 6.71 4.56 14.16
N ASP A 117 7.88 4.19 13.66
CA ASP A 117 9.18 4.83 14.01
C ASP A 117 9.45 4.91 15.53
N GLY A 118 8.99 3.90 16.29
CA GLY A 118 9.09 3.88 17.75
C GLY A 118 8.08 4.79 18.47
N ILE A 119 7.18 5.46 17.73
CA ILE A 119 6.13 6.33 18.28
C ILE A 119 4.79 5.59 18.27
N ASN A 120 4.08 5.65 19.40
CA ASN A 120 2.72 5.11 19.50
C ASN A 120 1.71 6.18 19.06
N TYR A 121 0.94 5.91 18.02
CA TYR A 121 -0.23 6.68 17.63
C TYR A 121 -1.46 5.96 18.15
N ILE A 122 -2.21 6.60 19.04
CA ILE A 122 -3.34 5.96 19.72
C ILE A 122 -4.64 6.57 19.23
N LYS A 123 -5.65 5.74 19.04
CA LYS A 123 -6.98 6.18 18.66
C LYS A 123 -7.58 7.09 19.73
N ILE A 124 -7.76 8.36 19.39
CA ILE A 124 -8.21 9.39 20.32
C ILE A 124 -9.54 9.06 21.01
N ARG A 125 -10.45 8.37 20.33
CA ARG A 125 -11.75 7.98 20.90
C ARG A 125 -11.60 7.03 22.08
N ASP A 126 -10.70 6.07 22.02
CA ASP A 126 -10.47 5.09 23.08
C ASP A 126 -9.93 5.77 24.34
N VAL A 127 -9.04 6.76 24.16
CA VAL A 127 -8.49 7.55 25.28
C VAL A 127 -9.56 8.48 25.86
N ALA A 128 -10.30 9.17 25.00
CA ALA A 128 -11.36 10.09 25.42
C ALA A 128 -12.45 9.38 26.21
N ASP A 129 -12.90 8.20 25.75
CA ASP A 129 -13.88 7.39 26.49
C ASP A 129 -13.38 6.98 27.87
N ALA A 130 -12.09 6.60 27.96
CA ALA A 130 -11.47 6.21 29.22
C ALA A 130 -11.38 7.35 30.25
N ILE A 131 -11.31 8.61 29.79
CA ILE A 131 -11.24 9.81 30.66
C ILE A 131 -12.55 10.56 30.76
N GLY A 132 -13.67 10.03 30.20
CA GLY A 132 -15.02 10.60 30.31
C GLY A 132 -15.28 11.75 29.37
N TYR A 133 -14.75 11.72 28.14
CA TYR A 133 -15.00 12.70 27.09
C TYR A 133 -15.65 12.06 25.86
N ASP A 134 -16.50 12.81 25.18
CA ASP A 134 -16.99 12.53 23.85
C ASP A 134 -16.08 13.16 22.79
N VAL A 135 -15.92 12.48 21.65
CA VAL A 135 -15.13 12.99 20.52
C VAL A 135 -16.03 13.24 19.32
N THR A 136 -16.08 14.49 18.92
CA THR A 136 -16.76 14.94 17.69
C THR A 136 -15.74 15.59 16.75
N SER A 137 -16.16 16.02 15.57
CA SER A 137 -15.31 16.74 14.62
C SER A 137 -15.99 18.00 14.11
N LYS A 138 -15.21 19.06 13.95
CA LYS A 138 -15.61 20.29 13.25
C LYS A 138 -14.64 20.51 12.09
N GLY A 139 -15.05 20.10 10.90
CA GLY A 139 -14.12 20.00 9.77
C GLY A 139 -13.01 18.97 10.07
N ASN A 140 -11.75 19.38 9.97
CA ASN A 140 -10.59 18.54 10.24
C ASN A 140 -10.07 18.63 11.70
N VAL A 141 -10.83 19.28 12.60
CA VAL A 141 -10.45 19.46 13.99
C VAL A 141 -11.24 18.50 14.87
N ALA A 142 -10.52 17.70 15.67
CA ALA A 142 -11.14 16.88 16.71
C ALA A 142 -11.58 17.77 17.89
N VAL A 143 -12.81 17.60 18.37
CA VAL A 143 -13.38 18.32 19.50
C VAL A 143 -13.70 17.33 20.60
N LEU A 144 -13.11 17.53 21.77
CA LEU A 144 -13.37 16.73 22.98
C LEU A 144 -14.28 17.53 23.91
N THR A 145 -15.40 16.91 24.31
CA THR A 145 -16.37 17.50 25.24
C THR A 145 -16.51 16.57 26.44
N LYS A 146 -16.43 17.12 27.63
CA LYS A 146 -16.63 16.35 28.87
C LYS A 146 -18.05 15.79 28.91
N LYS A 147 -18.20 14.50 29.22
CA LYS A 147 -19.48 13.83 29.44
C LYS A 147 -20.18 14.35 30.67
#